data_39d4846e48477b8182775db928fc8ba8
#
_entry.id   39d4846e48477b8182775db928fc8ba8
#
_cell.length_a   1.000
_cell.length_b   1.000
_cell.length_c   1.000
_cell.angle_alpha   90.00
_cell.angle_beta   90.00
_cell.angle_gamma   90.00
#
_symmetry.space_group_name_H-M   'P 1'
#
loop_
_entity.id
_entity.type
_entity.pdbx_description
1 polymer ?
#
loop_
_entity_poly.entity_id
_entity_poly.type
_entity_poly.pdbx_seq_one_letter_code
_entity_poly.pdbx_strand_id
1 'polypeptide(L)'
;MSAGFGFDEGGGPSIATSIWFTEPDTATISAQATLRHAPGTTWGYCSRCYMVLSRIIGDVVGKGPQGVRDFAQRELFGPLGMERVTLEFDAMGTLMGAHAMFATARDFARLGLLYLNVGVIGSRRILPAEWAALVTRPTAKSGYGAGFWLNTTEAKVPEWGIHWGMSGAPRDAFMARGYLGQYIVVVPSADLVVVRMGQSHGREAEIASVGEIVRETIATLGAHQ
;
A
#
# COMPACT_ATOMS: atom_id res chain seq x y z
N MET A 1 -5.86 -6.96 -6.20
CA MET A 1 -7.18 -6.28 -6.23
C MET A 1 -8.09 -6.75 -7.37
N SER A 2 -7.75 -7.82 -8.06
CA SER A 2 -8.61 -8.45 -9.08
C SER A 2 -8.82 -9.95 -8.82
N ALA A 3 -8.80 -10.35 -7.54
CA ALA A 3 -9.00 -11.75 -7.17
C ALA A 3 -10.46 -12.24 -7.32
N GLY A 4 -11.40 -11.32 -7.58
CA GLY A 4 -12.82 -11.65 -7.75
C GLY A 4 -13.64 -11.60 -6.45
N PHE A 5 -13.04 -11.33 -5.31
CA PHE A 5 -13.79 -10.99 -4.10
C PHE A 5 -14.58 -9.70 -4.35
N GLY A 6 -15.82 -9.62 -3.89
CA GLY A 6 -16.58 -8.38 -3.98
C GLY A 6 -15.94 -7.29 -3.13
N PHE A 7 -16.30 -6.03 -3.42
CA PHE A 7 -15.96 -4.91 -2.58
C PHE A 7 -16.65 -5.06 -1.21
N ASP A 8 -15.87 -4.99 -0.13
CA ASP A 8 -16.33 -5.31 1.23
C ASP A 8 -15.81 -4.28 2.26
N GLU A 9 -15.33 -3.14 1.77
CA GLU A 9 -14.58 -2.16 2.55
C GLU A 9 -15.39 -0.87 2.82
N GLY A 10 -16.72 -1.01 3.01
CA GLY A 10 -17.61 0.11 3.25
C GLY A 10 -17.24 0.96 4.47
N GLY A 11 -17.57 2.24 4.42
CA GLY A 11 -17.20 3.25 5.42
C GLY A 11 -17.95 3.14 6.75
N GLY A 12 -17.76 2.09 7.48
CA GLY A 12 -18.28 1.81 8.81
C GLY A 12 -17.58 0.60 9.40
N PRO A 13 -18.08 -0.01 10.48
CA PRO A 13 -17.63 -1.33 10.91
C PRO A 13 -17.98 -2.32 9.79
N SER A 14 -17.09 -2.39 8.79
CA SER A 14 -17.23 -3.33 7.67
C SER A 14 -16.90 -4.73 8.16
N ILE A 15 -17.41 -5.75 7.45
CA ILE A 15 -17.02 -7.14 7.71
C ILE A 15 -15.49 -7.29 7.67
N ALA A 16 -14.80 -6.57 6.77
CA ALA A 16 -13.35 -6.54 6.71
C ALA A 16 -12.74 -6.03 8.03
N THR A 17 -13.24 -4.92 8.58
CA THR A 17 -12.74 -4.36 9.84
C THR A 17 -13.02 -5.29 11.03
N SER A 18 -14.19 -5.91 11.10
CA SER A 18 -14.51 -6.84 12.19
C SER A 18 -13.61 -8.09 12.15
N ILE A 19 -13.32 -8.63 10.99
CA ILE A 19 -12.41 -9.77 10.82
C ILE A 19 -11.03 -9.47 11.44
N TRP A 20 -10.50 -8.27 11.25
CA TRP A 20 -9.17 -7.92 11.77
C TRP A 20 -9.09 -7.91 13.29
N PHE A 21 -10.20 -7.67 13.98
CA PHE A 21 -10.21 -7.51 15.44
C PHE A 21 -10.90 -8.67 16.17
N THR A 22 -11.69 -9.48 15.49
CA THR A 22 -12.51 -10.51 16.14
C THR A 22 -12.12 -11.94 15.75
N GLU A 23 -11.47 -12.12 14.60
CA GLU A 23 -11.17 -13.45 14.07
C GLU A 23 -9.72 -13.86 14.38
N PRO A 24 -9.50 -15.05 14.97
CA PRO A 24 -8.16 -15.53 15.29
C PRO A 24 -7.37 -15.97 14.05
N ASP A 25 -8.05 -16.35 12.94
CA ASP A 25 -7.46 -16.81 11.66
C ASP A 25 -8.02 -15.96 10.51
N THR A 26 -7.44 -14.80 10.34
CA THR A 26 -7.89 -13.81 9.37
C THR A 26 -7.71 -14.28 7.92
N ALA A 27 -6.70 -15.09 7.65
CA ALA A 27 -6.43 -15.59 6.31
C ALA A 27 -7.44 -16.66 5.89
N THR A 28 -7.77 -17.61 6.77
CA THR A 28 -8.75 -18.66 6.48
C THR A 28 -10.13 -18.06 6.24
N ILE A 29 -10.60 -17.17 7.10
CA ILE A 29 -11.86 -16.45 6.91
C ILE A 29 -11.87 -15.64 5.61
N SER A 30 -10.74 -15.00 5.28
CA SER A 30 -10.61 -14.26 4.03
C SER A 30 -10.69 -15.17 2.80
N ALA A 31 -10.06 -16.33 2.84
CA ALA A 31 -10.06 -17.30 1.74
C ALA A 31 -11.43 -17.98 1.53
N GLN A 32 -12.23 -18.10 2.57
CA GLN A 32 -13.59 -18.68 2.51
C GLN A 32 -14.62 -17.73 1.89
N ALA A 33 -14.27 -16.46 1.66
CA ALA A 33 -15.19 -15.51 1.06
C ALA A 33 -15.56 -15.92 -0.36
N THR A 34 -16.86 -15.83 -0.67
CA THR A 34 -17.38 -16.18 -2.00
C THR A 34 -16.89 -15.18 -3.05
N LEU A 35 -16.36 -15.70 -4.16
CA LEU A 35 -16.05 -14.89 -5.32
C LEU A 35 -17.32 -14.35 -5.97
N ARG A 36 -17.36 -13.04 -6.22
CA ARG A 36 -18.46 -12.36 -6.92
C ARG A 36 -18.20 -12.17 -8.41
N HIS A 37 -16.94 -12.25 -8.80
CA HIS A 37 -16.47 -12.06 -10.17
C HIS A 37 -15.42 -13.11 -10.51
N ALA A 38 -15.28 -13.42 -11.79
CA ALA A 38 -14.16 -14.23 -12.24
C ALA A 38 -12.83 -13.51 -11.97
N PRO A 39 -11.80 -14.20 -11.45
CA PRO A 39 -10.51 -13.59 -11.19
C PRO A 39 -9.93 -12.90 -12.43
N GLY A 40 -9.35 -11.73 -12.25
CA GLY A 40 -8.75 -10.92 -13.32
C GLY A 40 -9.72 -10.03 -14.09
N THR A 41 -11.04 -10.17 -13.92
CA THR A 41 -12.04 -9.46 -14.74
C THR A 41 -12.48 -8.11 -14.15
N THR A 42 -12.51 -8.01 -12.83
CA THR A 42 -13.05 -6.83 -12.13
C THR A 42 -12.07 -6.41 -11.05
N TRP A 43 -11.81 -5.11 -10.99
CA TRP A 43 -11.07 -4.52 -9.88
C TRP A 43 -12.03 -4.24 -8.71
N GLY A 44 -11.57 -4.51 -7.50
CA GLY A 44 -12.22 -4.11 -6.26
C GLY A 44 -11.19 -4.01 -5.15
N TYR A 45 -11.23 -2.94 -4.35
CA TYR A 45 -10.34 -2.83 -3.19
C TYR A 45 -10.64 -3.95 -2.20
N CYS A 46 -9.59 -4.67 -1.77
CA CYS A 46 -9.80 -5.94 -1.07
C CYS A 46 -8.68 -6.20 -0.06
N SER A 47 -8.90 -5.87 1.21
CA SER A 47 -7.99 -6.20 2.30
C SER A 47 -7.84 -7.70 2.52
N ARG A 48 -8.90 -8.49 2.31
CA ARG A 48 -8.85 -9.97 2.37
C ARG A 48 -7.80 -10.56 1.44
N CYS A 49 -7.60 -9.94 0.26
CA CYS A 49 -6.59 -10.37 -0.70
C CYS A 49 -5.19 -10.32 -0.10
N TYR A 50 -4.90 -9.28 0.69
CA TYR A 50 -3.61 -9.15 1.37
C TYR A 50 -3.44 -10.15 2.51
N MET A 51 -4.50 -10.50 3.22
CA MET A 51 -4.45 -11.53 4.26
C MET A 51 -4.12 -12.90 3.68
N VAL A 52 -4.75 -13.26 2.55
CA VAL A 52 -4.45 -14.52 1.84
C VAL A 52 -3.00 -14.52 1.31
N LEU A 53 -2.53 -13.40 0.73
CA LEU A 53 -1.13 -13.28 0.29
C LEU A 53 -0.16 -13.39 1.47
N SER A 54 -0.46 -12.79 2.61
CA SER A 54 0.36 -12.90 3.82
C SER A 54 0.50 -14.33 4.31
N ARG A 55 -0.58 -15.10 4.25
CA ARG A 55 -0.57 -16.52 4.59
C ARG A 55 0.31 -17.32 3.63
N ILE A 56 0.17 -17.10 2.33
CA ILE A 56 1.01 -17.74 1.32
C ILE A 56 2.50 -17.44 1.57
N ILE A 57 2.83 -16.17 1.85
CA ILE A 57 4.21 -15.80 2.19
C ILE A 57 4.67 -16.52 3.45
N GLY A 58 3.87 -16.55 4.50
CA GLY A 58 4.18 -17.25 5.74
C GLY A 58 4.43 -18.74 5.53
N ASP A 59 3.60 -19.40 4.75
CA ASP A 59 3.72 -20.84 4.44
C ASP A 59 5.00 -21.13 3.61
N VAL A 60 5.34 -20.27 2.67
CA VAL A 60 6.56 -20.41 1.83
C VAL A 60 7.82 -20.14 2.65
N VAL A 61 7.81 -19.11 3.48
CA VAL A 61 8.97 -18.74 4.33
C VAL A 61 9.18 -19.76 5.46
N GLY A 62 8.09 -20.22 6.03
CA GLY A 62 8.10 -21.14 7.17
C GLY A 62 8.52 -20.48 8.48
N LYS A 63 8.62 -21.30 9.54
CA LYS A 63 9.03 -20.90 10.91
C LYS A 63 8.11 -19.84 11.58
N GLY A 64 6.86 -19.75 11.12
CA GLY A 64 5.85 -18.86 11.70
C GLY A 64 6.22 -17.37 11.70
N PRO A 65 5.70 -16.59 12.66
CA PRO A 65 5.94 -15.15 12.73
C PRO A 65 7.43 -14.75 12.76
N GLN A 66 8.27 -15.53 13.42
CA GLN A 66 9.70 -15.23 13.48
C GLN A 66 10.36 -15.41 12.12
N GLY A 67 10.00 -16.46 11.37
CA GLY A 67 10.53 -16.67 10.02
C GLY A 67 10.18 -15.52 9.07
N VAL A 68 8.93 -15.03 9.13
CA VAL A 68 8.50 -13.88 8.34
C VAL A 68 9.26 -12.60 8.73
N ARG A 69 9.47 -12.36 10.03
CA ARG A 69 10.29 -11.22 10.48
C ARG A 69 11.73 -11.31 9.99
N ASP A 70 12.36 -12.48 10.13
CA ASP A 70 13.74 -12.71 9.70
C ASP A 70 13.90 -12.54 8.18
N PHE A 71 12.92 -13.04 7.42
CA PHE A 71 12.86 -12.88 5.98
C PHE A 71 12.75 -11.40 5.59
N ALA A 72 11.79 -10.69 6.17
CA ALA A 72 11.58 -9.27 5.90
C ALA A 72 12.81 -8.43 6.29
N GLN A 73 13.45 -8.74 7.42
CA GLN A 73 14.67 -8.06 7.86
C GLN A 73 15.83 -8.31 6.90
N ARG A 74 16.01 -9.54 6.44
CA ARG A 74 17.14 -9.90 5.56
C ARG A 74 16.96 -9.38 4.13
N GLU A 75 15.73 -9.47 3.59
CA GLU A 75 15.51 -9.21 2.17
C GLU A 75 15.01 -7.78 1.87
N LEU A 76 14.40 -7.11 2.86
CA LEU A 76 13.81 -5.79 2.65
C LEU A 76 14.33 -4.75 3.65
N PHE A 77 14.05 -4.91 4.95
CA PHE A 77 14.30 -3.84 5.91
C PHE A 77 15.79 -3.54 6.11
N GLY A 78 16.61 -4.58 6.25
CA GLY A 78 18.06 -4.43 6.38
C GLY A 78 18.70 -3.75 5.17
N PRO A 79 18.49 -4.23 3.95
CA PRO A 79 18.99 -3.58 2.73
C PRO A 79 18.54 -2.13 2.56
N LEU A 80 17.34 -1.77 3.01
CA LEU A 80 16.82 -0.40 2.98
C LEU A 80 17.31 0.46 4.16
N GLY A 81 17.96 -0.12 5.16
CA GLY A 81 18.31 0.57 6.39
C GLY A 81 17.10 0.97 7.23
N MET A 82 15.98 0.24 7.12
CA MET A 82 14.79 0.44 7.95
C MET A 82 15.03 -0.23 9.32
N GLU A 83 15.23 0.57 10.35
CA GLU A 83 15.66 0.07 11.66
C GLU A 83 14.52 -0.13 12.65
N ARG A 84 13.43 0.61 12.46
CA ARG A 84 12.31 0.66 13.41
C ARG A 84 11.02 0.22 12.74
N VAL A 85 10.91 -1.09 12.49
CA VAL A 85 9.73 -1.69 11.90
C VAL A 85 9.13 -2.71 12.85
N THR A 86 7.83 -2.59 13.10
CA THR A 86 7.04 -3.57 13.84
C THR A 86 6.01 -4.18 12.89
N LEU A 87 5.95 -5.50 12.87
CA LEU A 87 4.97 -6.29 12.15
C LEU A 87 4.06 -7.00 13.16
N GLU A 88 2.75 -6.91 12.98
CA GLU A 88 1.78 -7.65 13.80
C GLU A 88 1.27 -8.88 13.06
N PHE A 89 0.84 -9.85 13.85
CA PHE A 89 0.35 -11.14 13.38
C PHE A 89 -0.94 -11.48 14.10
N ASP A 90 -1.82 -12.19 13.42
CA ASP A 90 -3.02 -12.74 14.04
C ASP A 90 -2.68 -13.89 15.02
N ALA A 91 -3.70 -14.42 15.71
CA ALA A 91 -3.50 -15.48 16.69
C ALA A 91 -2.98 -16.79 16.09
N MET A 92 -3.14 -17.00 14.80
CA MET A 92 -2.61 -18.16 14.08
C MET A 92 -1.22 -17.90 13.48
N GLY A 93 -0.65 -16.72 13.71
CA GLY A 93 0.68 -16.34 13.25
C GLY A 93 0.76 -15.88 11.80
N THR A 94 -0.37 -15.52 11.18
CA THR A 94 -0.40 -14.90 9.86
C THR A 94 -0.09 -13.41 9.98
N LEU A 95 0.82 -12.89 9.16
CA LEU A 95 1.10 -11.46 9.09
C LEU A 95 -0.17 -10.69 8.73
N MET A 96 -0.46 -9.63 9.49
CA MET A 96 -1.58 -8.72 9.24
C MET A 96 -1.26 -7.77 8.07
N GLY A 97 -1.04 -8.35 6.86
CA GLY A 97 -0.49 -7.65 5.70
C GLY A 97 -1.41 -6.62 5.04
N ALA A 98 -2.69 -6.60 5.40
CA ALA A 98 -3.61 -5.55 4.97
C ALA A 98 -3.42 -4.24 5.76
N HIS A 99 -2.85 -4.32 6.95
CA HIS A 99 -2.57 -3.22 7.86
C HIS A 99 -1.47 -3.65 8.85
N ALA A 100 -1.25 -2.86 9.93
CA ALA A 100 -0.43 -3.26 11.08
C ALA A 100 1.08 -3.49 10.78
N MET A 101 1.62 -2.76 9.82
CA MET A 101 3.04 -2.45 9.76
C MET A 101 3.25 -1.05 10.32
N PHE A 102 4.04 -0.95 11.38
CA PHE A 102 4.40 0.32 12.02
C PHE A 102 5.89 0.60 11.77
N ALA A 103 6.18 1.81 11.33
CA ALA A 103 7.54 2.25 11.08
C ALA A 103 7.64 3.77 11.28
N THR A 104 8.86 4.30 11.37
CA THR A 104 9.04 5.75 11.38
C THR A 104 8.76 6.36 10.01
N ALA A 105 8.46 7.66 9.95
CA ALA A 105 8.31 8.35 8.66
C ALA A 105 9.56 8.22 7.79
N ARG A 106 10.75 8.20 8.39
CA ARG A 106 12.02 8.00 7.67
C ARG A 106 12.15 6.59 7.10
N ASP A 107 11.69 5.57 7.82
CA ASP A 107 11.69 4.20 7.30
C ASP A 107 10.69 4.06 6.14
N PHE A 108 9.50 4.64 6.25
CA PHE A 108 8.56 4.70 5.13
C PHE A 108 9.10 5.50 3.93
N ALA A 109 9.90 6.56 4.17
CA ALA A 109 10.56 7.26 3.08
C ALA A 109 11.59 6.38 2.35
N ARG A 110 12.34 5.53 3.05
CA ARG A 110 13.25 4.55 2.45
C ARG A 110 12.50 3.55 1.57
N LEU A 111 11.31 3.11 2.01
CA LEU A 111 10.45 2.28 1.18
C LEU A 111 9.98 3.04 -0.08
N GLY A 112 9.61 4.30 0.05
CA GLY A 112 9.28 5.15 -1.09
C GLY A 112 10.44 5.32 -2.07
N LEU A 113 11.66 5.54 -1.57
CA LEU A 113 12.87 5.64 -2.38
C LEU A 113 13.18 4.34 -3.15
N LEU A 114 12.89 3.18 -2.59
CA LEU A 114 13.00 1.91 -3.32
C LEU A 114 12.15 1.90 -4.60
N TYR A 115 10.93 2.39 -4.51
CA TYR A 115 10.04 2.46 -5.66
C TYR A 115 10.38 3.60 -6.60
N LEU A 116 10.81 4.76 -6.09
CA LEU A 116 11.34 5.86 -6.91
C LEU A 116 12.52 5.41 -7.78
N ASN A 117 13.41 4.61 -7.21
CA ASN A 117 14.59 4.06 -7.88
C ASN A 117 14.32 2.70 -8.56
N VAL A 118 13.07 2.42 -8.92
CA VAL A 118 12.66 1.23 -9.70
C VAL A 118 13.22 -0.07 -9.10
N GLY A 119 13.14 -0.21 -7.79
CA GLY A 119 13.56 -1.40 -7.05
C GLY A 119 15.05 -1.53 -6.74
N VAL A 120 15.82 -0.44 -6.88
CA VAL A 120 17.28 -0.41 -6.62
C VAL A 120 17.59 0.53 -5.45
N ILE A 121 18.51 0.13 -4.58
CA ILE A 121 19.09 0.99 -3.54
C ILE A 121 20.61 0.91 -3.65
N GLY A 122 21.26 2.07 -3.89
CA GLY A 122 22.69 2.11 -4.22
C GLY A 122 22.97 1.26 -5.47
N SER A 123 23.82 0.26 -5.34
CA SER A 123 24.10 -0.71 -6.43
C SER A 123 23.29 -2.02 -6.34
N ARG A 124 22.48 -2.18 -5.30
CA ARG A 124 21.74 -3.44 -5.05
C ARG A 124 20.32 -3.37 -5.56
N ARG A 125 19.95 -4.33 -6.42
CA ARG A 125 18.56 -4.56 -6.81
C ARG A 125 17.86 -5.37 -5.71
N ILE A 126 16.78 -4.79 -5.17
CA ILE A 126 15.94 -5.39 -4.13
C ILE A 126 14.66 -5.98 -4.77
N LEU A 127 14.05 -5.25 -5.70
CA LEU A 127 12.84 -5.71 -6.40
C LEU A 127 13.15 -5.97 -7.88
N PRO A 128 12.55 -7.02 -8.48
CA PRO A 128 12.60 -7.21 -9.92
C PRO A 128 12.08 -5.96 -10.65
N ALA A 129 12.70 -5.62 -11.80
CA ALA A 129 12.29 -4.45 -12.59
C ALA A 129 10.84 -4.56 -13.08
N GLU A 130 10.41 -5.78 -13.41
CA GLU A 130 9.05 -6.09 -13.85
C GLU A 130 8.03 -5.81 -12.73
N TRP A 131 8.39 -6.09 -11.47
CA TRP A 131 7.53 -5.77 -10.32
C TRP A 131 7.41 -4.26 -10.14
N ALA A 132 8.51 -3.52 -10.19
CA ALA A 132 8.51 -2.07 -10.10
C ALA A 132 7.65 -1.43 -11.21
N ALA A 133 7.67 -1.98 -12.42
CA ALA A 133 6.82 -1.55 -13.53
C ALA A 133 5.32 -1.86 -13.29
N LEU A 134 5.00 -2.96 -12.60
CA LEU A 134 3.61 -3.31 -12.27
C LEU A 134 2.96 -2.35 -11.28
N VAL A 135 3.75 -1.72 -10.41
CA VAL A 135 3.26 -0.78 -9.40
C VAL A 135 2.56 0.43 -10.04
N THR A 136 3.09 0.93 -11.15
CA THR A 136 2.56 2.10 -11.85
C THR A 136 1.63 1.75 -13.02
N ARG A 137 1.38 0.45 -13.28
CA ARG A 137 0.47 0.02 -14.35
C ARG A 137 -0.93 -0.22 -13.80
N PRO A 138 -1.97 0.43 -14.37
CA PRO A 138 -3.35 0.25 -13.93
C PRO A 138 -3.82 -1.21 -14.01
N THR A 139 -4.40 -1.71 -12.94
CA THR A 139 -5.03 -3.03 -12.88
C THR A 139 -6.49 -2.92 -13.30
N ALA A 140 -6.92 -3.70 -14.29
CA ALA A 140 -8.31 -3.77 -14.76
C ALA A 140 -8.95 -2.38 -14.99
N LYS A 141 -8.25 -1.45 -15.64
CA LYS A 141 -8.69 -0.07 -15.94
C LYS A 141 -9.06 0.74 -14.69
N SER A 142 -8.45 0.45 -13.55
CA SER A 142 -8.61 1.23 -12.33
C SER A 142 -7.48 2.25 -12.16
N GLY A 143 -7.64 3.18 -11.23
CA GLY A 143 -6.56 4.03 -10.76
C GLY A 143 -5.66 3.35 -9.72
N TYR A 144 -5.44 2.04 -9.81
CA TYR A 144 -4.68 1.24 -8.86
C TYR A 144 -3.72 0.29 -9.57
N GLY A 145 -2.45 0.32 -9.19
CA GLY A 145 -1.43 -0.60 -9.66
C GLY A 145 -1.26 -1.82 -8.75
N ALA A 146 -0.05 -2.36 -8.70
CA ALA A 146 0.27 -3.44 -7.76
C ALA A 146 0.61 -2.87 -6.37
N GLY A 147 -0.43 -2.67 -5.55
CA GLY A 147 -0.30 -2.20 -4.17
C GLY A 147 -0.31 -0.67 -3.99
N PHE A 148 -0.40 0.11 -5.06
CA PHE A 148 -0.35 1.58 -5.01
C PHE A 148 -1.52 2.22 -5.74
N TRP A 149 -2.00 3.34 -5.22
CA TRP A 149 -2.90 4.25 -5.91
C TRP A 149 -2.11 5.08 -6.93
N LEU A 150 -2.70 5.30 -8.09
CA LEU A 150 -2.12 6.09 -9.18
C LEU A 150 -2.81 7.46 -9.24
N ASN A 151 -2.05 8.51 -9.49
CA ASN A 151 -2.60 9.87 -9.63
C ASN A 151 -3.20 10.09 -11.03
N THR A 152 -4.21 9.29 -11.37
CA THR A 152 -4.89 9.32 -12.67
C THR A 152 -6.34 9.73 -12.52
N THR A 153 -6.98 10.07 -13.64
CA THR A 153 -8.41 10.41 -13.68
C THR A 153 -9.32 9.21 -13.39
N GLU A 154 -8.81 8.00 -13.55
CA GLU A 154 -9.50 6.73 -13.29
C GLU A 154 -9.40 6.28 -11.84
N ALA A 155 -8.69 7.03 -10.99
CA ALA A 155 -8.52 6.73 -9.57
C ALA A 155 -9.81 6.93 -8.77
N LYS A 156 -10.89 6.28 -9.20
CA LYS A 156 -12.21 6.31 -8.57
C LYS A 156 -12.50 5.00 -7.87
N VAL A 157 -13.13 5.08 -6.72
CA VAL A 157 -13.76 3.95 -6.02
C VAL A 157 -15.24 4.30 -5.89
N PRO A 158 -16.08 3.85 -6.83
CA PRO A 158 -17.50 4.19 -6.86
C PRO A 158 -18.21 3.85 -5.55
N GLU A 159 -17.85 2.73 -4.94
CA GLU A 159 -18.40 2.24 -3.68
C GLU A 159 -18.14 3.19 -2.49
N TRP A 160 -17.09 3.99 -2.58
CA TRP A 160 -16.79 5.04 -1.58
C TRP A 160 -17.22 6.42 -2.02
N GLY A 161 -17.65 6.59 -3.27
CA GLY A 161 -18.00 7.90 -3.86
C GLY A 161 -16.81 8.86 -3.94
N ILE A 162 -15.57 8.36 -3.95
CA ILE A 162 -14.35 9.16 -3.82
C ILE A 162 -13.46 9.00 -5.05
N HIS A 163 -12.81 10.09 -5.42
CA HIS A 163 -11.73 10.14 -6.38
C HIS A 163 -10.39 10.24 -5.63
N TRP A 164 -9.49 9.29 -5.85
CA TRP A 164 -8.18 9.26 -5.19
C TRP A 164 -7.10 10.07 -5.91
N GLY A 165 -7.43 10.68 -7.05
CA GLY A 165 -6.50 11.58 -7.73
C GLY A 165 -6.18 12.80 -6.85
N MET A 166 -4.90 13.04 -6.67
CA MET A 166 -4.34 14.07 -5.81
C MET A 166 -4.16 15.35 -6.64
N SER A 167 -5.08 16.30 -6.50
CA SER A 167 -4.99 17.61 -7.15
C SER A 167 -3.72 18.33 -6.68
N GLY A 168 -2.98 18.90 -7.62
CA GLY A 168 -1.71 19.59 -7.33
C GLY A 168 -0.45 18.72 -7.42
N ALA A 169 -0.56 17.39 -7.30
CA ALA A 169 0.57 16.50 -7.57
C ALA A 169 0.69 16.18 -9.08
N PRO A 170 1.91 15.93 -9.60
CA PRO A 170 2.12 15.45 -10.96
C PRO A 170 1.36 14.17 -11.28
N ARG A 171 1.00 13.96 -12.55
CA ARG A 171 0.21 12.81 -12.98
C ARG A 171 0.94 11.46 -12.86
N ASP A 172 2.26 11.48 -12.86
CA ASP A 172 3.10 10.31 -12.67
C ASP A 172 3.28 9.93 -11.19
N ALA A 173 2.73 10.73 -10.27
CA ALA A 173 2.73 10.41 -8.86
C ALA A 173 1.92 9.13 -8.58
N PHE A 174 2.43 8.30 -7.69
CA PHE A 174 1.72 7.15 -7.15
C PHE A 174 1.94 7.05 -5.64
N MET A 175 1.01 6.40 -4.95
CA MET A 175 1.03 6.47 -3.49
C MET A 175 0.56 5.18 -2.81
N ALA A 176 1.24 4.80 -1.73
CA ALA A 176 0.67 3.96 -0.71
C ALA A 176 -0.14 4.83 0.24
N ARG A 177 -1.36 4.40 0.57
CA ARG A 177 -2.25 5.11 1.46
C ARG A 177 -2.76 4.16 2.56
N GLY A 178 -2.58 4.58 3.80
CA GLY A 178 -3.08 3.90 4.98
C GLY A 178 -4.32 4.58 5.56
N TYR A 179 -4.91 3.91 6.55
CA TYR A 179 -6.09 4.39 7.27
C TYR A 179 -5.84 5.76 7.92
N LEU A 180 -6.84 6.63 7.89
CA LEU A 180 -6.81 7.99 8.45
C LEU A 180 -5.70 8.91 7.90
N GLY A 181 -5.19 8.65 6.70
CA GLY A 181 -4.31 9.61 6.03
C GLY A 181 -2.82 9.40 6.22
N GLN A 182 -2.38 8.17 6.35
CA GLN A 182 -0.97 7.82 6.24
C GLN A 182 -0.60 7.75 4.75
N TYR A 183 0.45 8.42 4.33
CA TYR A 183 0.85 8.44 2.92
C TYR A 183 2.34 8.24 2.73
N ILE A 184 2.68 7.48 1.68
CA ILE A 184 3.97 7.50 1.02
C ILE A 184 3.66 7.89 -0.43
N VAL A 185 3.98 9.12 -0.81
CA VAL A 185 3.80 9.62 -2.18
C VAL A 185 5.13 9.59 -2.88
N VAL A 186 5.18 8.97 -4.04
CA VAL A 186 6.35 8.89 -4.91
C VAL A 186 6.07 9.69 -6.17
N VAL A 187 6.93 10.66 -6.50
CA VAL A 187 6.79 11.57 -7.65
C VAL A 187 8.04 11.45 -8.53
N PRO A 188 8.03 10.56 -9.53
CA PRO A 188 9.20 10.31 -10.37
C PRO A 188 9.71 11.57 -11.10
N SER A 189 8.80 12.36 -11.69
CA SER A 189 9.15 13.59 -12.42
C SER A 189 9.82 14.67 -11.58
N ALA A 190 9.70 14.59 -10.25
CA ALA A 190 10.31 15.53 -9.32
C ALA A 190 11.43 14.92 -8.47
N ASP A 191 11.81 13.66 -8.72
CA ASP A 191 12.76 12.89 -7.91
C ASP A 191 12.44 13.00 -6.40
N LEU A 192 11.17 12.85 -6.04
CA LEU A 192 10.65 13.20 -4.73
C LEU A 192 9.86 12.06 -4.09
N VAL A 193 10.09 11.87 -2.79
CA VAL A 193 9.23 11.07 -1.91
C VAL A 193 8.71 11.95 -0.79
N VAL A 194 7.40 11.98 -0.60
CA VAL A 194 6.75 12.64 0.52
C VAL A 194 6.09 11.60 1.42
N VAL A 195 6.41 11.65 2.71
CA VAL A 195 5.75 10.81 3.72
C VAL A 195 4.95 11.68 4.67
N ARG A 196 3.68 11.38 4.79
CA ARG A 196 2.81 12.01 5.77
C ARG A 196 2.35 10.95 6.77
N MET A 197 2.62 11.21 8.04
CA MET A 197 2.11 10.46 9.18
C MET A 197 1.20 11.37 9.98
N GLY A 198 -0.04 10.93 10.21
CA GLY A 198 -0.99 11.75 10.95
C GLY A 198 -2.43 11.29 10.76
N GLN A 199 -3.32 11.83 11.56
CA GLN A 199 -4.75 11.52 11.51
C GLN A 199 -5.49 12.64 10.81
N SER A 200 -6.39 12.28 9.89
CA SER A 200 -7.31 13.20 9.22
C SER A 200 -8.72 12.66 9.27
N HIS A 201 -9.66 13.57 9.44
CA HIS A 201 -11.08 13.30 9.32
C HIS A 201 -11.58 13.93 8.01
N GLY A 202 -12.28 13.14 7.19
CA GLY A 202 -12.76 13.58 5.88
C GLY A 202 -11.76 13.33 4.75
N ARG A 203 -12.07 12.33 3.94
CA ARG A 203 -11.18 11.79 2.91
C ARG A 203 -10.83 12.78 1.80
N GLU A 204 -11.78 13.58 1.35
CA GLU A 204 -11.53 14.58 0.29
C GLU A 204 -10.58 15.68 0.76
N ALA A 205 -10.79 16.20 1.96
CA ALA A 205 -9.91 17.21 2.55
C ALA A 205 -8.51 16.64 2.81
N GLU A 206 -8.42 15.37 3.23
CA GLU A 206 -7.15 14.66 3.38
C GLU A 206 -6.36 14.57 2.08
N ILE A 207 -7.01 14.12 0.98
CA ILE A 207 -6.38 13.99 -0.33
C ILE A 207 -5.93 15.35 -0.85
N ALA A 208 -6.77 16.38 -0.74
CA ALA A 208 -6.46 17.73 -1.16
C ALA A 208 -5.26 18.31 -0.38
N SER A 209 -5.23 18.14 0.94
CA SER A 209 -4.13 18.64 1.77
C SER A 209 -2.80 17.97 1.47
N VAL A 210 -2.79 16.66 1.19
CA VAL A 210 -1.57 15.96 0.80
C VAL A 210 -1.10 16.39 -0.59
N GLY A 211 -2.01 16.60 -1.54
CA GLY A 211 -1.71 17.15 -2.86
C GLY A 211 -1.06 18.54 -2.77
N GLU A 212 -1.57 19.38 -1.87
CA GLU A 212 -0.99 20.70 -1.59
C GLU A 212 0.42 20.61 -1.03
N ILE A 213 0.66 19.72 -0.06
CA ILE A 213 2.02 19.48 0.49
C ILE A 213 2.98 19.08 -0.63
N VAL A 214 2.57 18.17 -1.51
CA VAL A 214 3.40 17.74 -2.65
C VAL A 214 3.70 18.92 -3.58
N ARG A 215 2.68 19.69 -3.94
CA ARG A 215 2.81 20.88 -4.82
C ARG A 215 3.78 21.91 -4.26
N GLU A 216 3.61 22.29 -2.99
CA GLU A 216 4.44 23.28 -2.30
C GLU A 216 5.88 22.80 -2.16
N THR A 217 6.07 21.51 -1.87
CA THR A 217 7.42 20.91 -1.77
C THR A 217 8.14 20.99 -3.11
N ILE A 218 7.47 20.63 -4.21
CA ILE A 218 8.06 20.72 -5.56
C ILE A 218 8.40 22.18 -5.90
N ALA A 219 7.50 23.12 -5.63
CA ALA A 219 7.73 24.54 -5.91
C ALA A 219 8.92 25.08 -5.13
N THR A 220 9.04 24.71 -3.86
CA THR A 220 10.17 25.14 -3.00
C THR A 220 11.50 24.57 -3.46
N LEU A 221 11.55 23.29 -3.81
CA LEU A 221 12.79 22.64 -4.30
C LEU A 221 13.21 23.21 -5.68
N GLY A 222 12.24 23.47 -6.57
CA GLY A 222 12.51 24.04 -7.89
C GLY A 222 13.00 25.50 -7.84
N ALA A 223 12.65 26.25 -6.81
CA ALA A 223 13.11 27.63 -6.62
C ALA A 223 14.59 27.73 -6.15
N HIS A 224 15.21 26.63 -5.78
CA HIS A 224 16.59 26.55 -5.32
C HIS A 224 17.56 25.91 -6.34
N GLN A 225 17.08 25.58 -7.55
CA GLN A 225 17.87 25.13 -8.70
C GLN A 225 18.04 26.25 -9.71
#